data_0743cb3dc5e54f11c21962eb740ba9f3
#
_entry.id   0743cb3dc5e54f11c21962eb740ba9f3
#
_cell.length_a   1.000
_cell.length_b   1.000
_cell.length_c   1.000
_cell.angle_alpha   90.00
_cell.angle_beta   90.00
_cell.angle_gamma   90.00
#
_symmetry.space_group_name_H-M   'P 1'
#
loop_
_entity.id
_entity.type
_entity.pdbx_description
1 polymer ?
#
loop_
_entity_poly.entity_id
_entity_poly.type
_entity_poly.pdbx_seq_one_letter_code
_entity_poly.pdbx_strand_id
1 'polypeptide(L)'
;MQRTKISAIAAFGLLCLALTSSFAQTAPTTQTGPTTLTPQEREFALKQFETTRDNFLKSIAGLSQKQWLFKSAPDRWSVAEVAEHITVAESTIMSLVQKRLMSSPAAPEKREQVKGKDQMILERMPDRSHKAQAPEILRPTGRWATEVDLVKAFNESRAANMEYIRTTNDDLRDHFFDHPVFGPLDGYQWLLLLSAHSARHTAQIEEVKADPNFPKD
;
A
#
# COMPACT_ATOMS: atom_id res chain seq x y z
N MET A 1 103.59 13.30 5.65
CA MET A 1 103.29 14.64 5.18
C MET A 1 102.18 14.53 4.12
N GLN A 2 100.95 14.81 4.46
CA GLN A 2 99.97 15.22 3.48
C GLN A 2 98.70 15.74 4.19
N ARG A 3 98.30 16.96 3.90
CA ARG A 3 97.24 17.70 4.56
C ARG A 3 95.90 17.27 3.97
N THR A 4 95.00 16.89 4.82
CA THR A 4 93.65 16.62 4.44
C THR A 4 92.76 17.89 4.50
N LYS A 5 92.18 18.25 3.44
CA LYS A 5 91.17 19.37 3.33
C LYS A 5 89.83 18.86 3.72
N ILE A 6 89.16 19.54 4.66
CA ILE A 6 87.76 19.29 5.08
C ILE A 6 86.86 20.20 4.21
N SER A 7 86.05 19.59 3.41
CA SER A 7 85.00 20.31 2.69
C SER A 7 83.68 20.16 3.48
N ALA A 8 83.11 21.30 3.87
CA ALA A 8 81.77 21.35 4.48
C ALA A 8 80.71 21.25 3.40
N ILE A 9 79.82 20.27 3.53
CA ILE A 9 78.59 20.14 2.73
C ILE A 9 77.43 20.67 3.54
N ALA A 10 76.86 21.78 3.09
CA ALA A 10 75.61 22.34 3.65
C ALA A 10 74.43 21.50 3.19
N ALA A 11 73.75 20.88 4.14
CA ALA A 11 72.49 20.17 3.88
C ALA A 11 71.34 21.17 3.89
N PHE A 12 70.75 21.34 2.74
CA PHE A 12 69.50 22.13 2.57
C PHE A 12 68.32 21.21 2.91
N GLY A 13 67.72 21.39 4.09
CA GLY A 13 66.54 20.63 4.50
C GLY A 13 65.28 21.19 3.80
N LEU A 14 64.70 20.42 2.87
CA LEU A 14 63.42 20.71 2.24
C LEU A 14 62.31 20.25 3.19
N LEU A 15 61.61 21.22 3.82
CA LEU A 15 60.46 20.97 4.68
C LEU A 15 59.22 20.84 3.78
N CYS A 16 58.82 19.59 3.45
CA CYS A 16 57.54 19.32 2.78
C CYS A 16 56.39 19.45 3.78
N LEU A 17 55.67 20.57 3.73
CA LEU A 17 54.38 20.71 4.38
C LEU A 17 53.37 19.85 3.63
N ALA A 18 53.03 18.69 4.17
CA ALA A 18 51.90 17.90 3.69
C ALA A 18 50.60 18.55 4.18
N LEU A 19 49.91 19.26 3.28
CA LEU A 19 48.55 19.73 3.47
C LEU A 19 47.60 18.51 3.39
N THR A 20 47.22 17.94 4.53
CA THR A 20 46.17 16.94 4.60
C THR A 20 44.84 17.63 4.46
N SER A 21 44.29 17.64 3.25
CA SER A 21 42.89 18.05 3.00
C SER A 21 41.95 17.00 3.64
N SER A 22 41.45 17.28 4.81
CA SER A 22 40.34 16.51 5.40
C SER A 22 39.11 16.74 4.58
N PHE A 23 38.78 15.82 3.67
CA PHE A 23 37.44 15.73 3.10
C PHE A 23 36.49 15.32 4.23
N ALA A 24 35.74 16.29 4.74
CA ALA A 24 34.59 16.01 5.60
C ALA A 24 33.56 15.24 4.75
N GLN A 25 33.49 13.95 4.99
CA GLN A 25 32.44 13.09 4.42
C GLN A 25 31.13 13.51 5.05
N THR A 26 30.36 14.34 4.35
CA THR A 26 28.99 14.66 4.74
C THR A 26 28.20 13.37 4.67
N ALA A 27 27.86 12.82 5.83
CA ALA A 27 26.91 11.73 5.93
C ALA A 27 25.64 12.14 5.16
N PRO A 28 25.00 11.21 4.42
CA PRO A 28 23.74 11.53 3.74
C PRO A 28 22.74 11.99 4.78
N THR A 29 22.29 13.21 4.67
CA THR A 29 21.19 13.75 5.47
C THR A 29 19.94 12.95 5.08
N THR A 30 19.55 12.02 5.93
CA THR A 30 18.28 11.31 5.80
C THR A 30 17.21 12.40 5.88
N GLN A 31 16.57 12.72 4.77
CA GLN A 31 15.43 13.64 4.75
C GLN A 31 14.31 12.96 5.54
N THR A 32 14.21 13.28 6.81
CA THR A 32 13.06 12.92 7.64
C THR A 32 11.91 13.85 7.25
N GLY A 33 11.11 13.43 6.25
CA GLY A 33 9.78 14.00 6.04
C GLY A 33 8.89 13.72 7.26
N PRO A 34 7.69 14.31 7.34
CA PRO A 34 6.77 14.02 8.42
C PRO A 34 6.48 12.51 8.47
N THR A 35 6.49 11.94 9.68
CA THR A 35 6.21 10.51 9.91
C THR A 35 4.71 10.25 9.87
N THR A 36 3.89 11.22 10.28
CA THR A 36 2.42 11.17 10.21
C THR A 36 1.91 11.66 8.86
N LEU A 37 0.70 11.22 8.48
CA LEU A 37 0.06 11.67 7.24
C LEU A 37 -0.07 13.20 7.19
N THR A 38 0.32 13.78 6.08
CA THR A 38 0.02 15.19 5.79
C THR A 38 -1.50 15.39 5.61
N PRO A 39 -2.03 16.62 5.81
CA PRO A 39 -3.43 16.91 5.54
C PRO A 39 -3.86 16.49 4.12
N GLN A 40 -3.01 16.69 3.12
CA GLN A 40 -3.27 16.34 1.72
C GLN A 40 -3.37 14.83 1.50
N GLU A 41 -2.45 14.05 2.09
CA GLU A 41 -2.49 12.58 2.02
C GLU A 41 -3.75 12.04 2.70
N ARG A 42 -4.11 12.60 3.84
CA ARG A 42 -5.31 12.23 4.59
C ARG A 42 -6.59 12.51 3.79
N GLU A 43 -6.73 13.71 3.24
CA GLU A 43 -7.86 14.08 2.39
C GLU A 43 -7.94 13.21 1.15
N PHE A 44 -6.81 12.97 0.50
CA PHE A 44 -6.73 12.12 -0.69
C PHE A 44 -7.16 10.69 -0.39
N ALA A 45 -6.63 10.06 0.67
CA ALA A 45 -7.02 8.71 1.06
C ALA A 45 -8.51 8.63 1.39
N LEU A 46 -9.05 9.58 2.18
CA LEU A 46 -10.48 9.63 2.49
C LEU A 46 -11.33 9.71 1.22
N LYS A 47 -10.93 10.54 0.24
CA LYS A 47 -11.63 10.65 -1.04
C LYS A 47 -11.62 9.33 -1.82
N GLN A 48 -10.50 8.60 -1.82
CA GLN A 48 -10.42 7.27 -2.45
C GLN A 48 -11.38 6.27 -1.76
N PHE A 49 -11.42 6.28 -0.43
CA PHE A 49 -12.31 5.41 0.35
C PHE A 49 -13.78 5.74 0.14
N GLU A 50 -14.16 7.02 0.10
CA GLU A 50 -15.52 7.47 -0.21
C GLU A 50 -15.95 7.02 -1.62
N THR A 51 -15.11 7.31 -2.61
CA THR A 51 -15.40 6.99 -4.01
C THR A 51 -15.60 5.49 -4.22
N THR A 52 -14.71 4.66 -3.65
CA THR A 52 -14.79 3.20 -3.82
C THR A 52 -15.92 2.58 -3.01
N ARG A 53 -16.28 3.14 -1.84
CA ARG A 53 -17.49 2.77 -1.10
C ARG A 53 -18.74 2.98 -1.94
N ASP A 54 -18.92 4.20 -2.47
CA ASP A 54 -20.12 4.59 -3.19
C ASP A 54 -20.28 3.78 -4.48
N ASN A 55 -19.18 3.54 -5.20
CA ASN A 55 -19.16 2.70 -6.39
C ASN A 55 -19.52 1.24 -6.07
N PHE A 56 -18.98 0.67 -5.00
CA PHE A 56 -19.31 -0.69 -4.58
C PHE A 56 -20.79 -0.82 -4.21
N LEU A 57 -21.30 0.04 -3.33
CA LEU A 57 -22.70 0.02 -2.92
C LEU A 57 -23.64 0.20 -4.11
N LYS A 58 -23.30 1.11 -5.03
CA LYS A 58 -24.05 1.30 -6.27
C LYS A 58 -24.05 0.04 -7.15
N SER A 59 -22.94 -0.67 -7.24
CA SER A 59 -22.81 -1.86 -8.10
C SER A 59 -23.70 -3.03 -7.68
N ILE A 60 -24.07 -3.10 -6.40
CA ILE A 60 -24.87 -4.19 -5.83
C ILE A 60 -26.32 -3.77 -5.51
N ALA A 61 -26.65 -2.49 -5.58
CA ALA A 61 -27.96 -1.99 -5.18
C ALA A 61 -29.09 -2.54 -6.06
N GLY A 62 -30.17 -3.02 -5.42
CA GLY A 62 -31.40 -3.43 -6.09
C GLY A 62 -31.31 -4.72 -6.89
N LEU A 63 -30.30 -5.54 -6.66
CA LEU A 63 -30.19 -6.85 -7.30
C LEU A 63 -31.23 -7.83 -6.73
N SER A 64 -31.86 -8.61 -7.61
CA SER A 64 -32.70 -9.73 -7.18
C SER A 64 -31.82 -10.86 -6.61
N GLN A 65 -32.43 -11.77 -5.85
CA GLN A 65 -31.73 -12.94 -5.31
C GLN A 65 -31.08 -13.79 -6.40
N LYS A 66 -31.69 -13.89 -7.58
CA LYS A 66 -31.10 -14.61 -8.72
C LYS A 66 -29.85 -13.91 -9.25
N GLN A 67 -29.89 -12.59 -9.36
CA GLN A 67 -28.76 -11.76 -9.77
C GLN A 67 -27.62 -11.80 -8.76
N TRP A 68 -27.94 -11.72 -7.48
CA TRP A 68 -27.01 -11.78 -6.36
C TRP A 68 -26.19 -13.07 -6.36
N LEU A 69 -26.85 -14.21 -6.63
CA LEU A 69 -26.23 -15.55 -6.63
C LEU A 69 -25.74 -16.02 -8.00
N PHE A 70 -25.92 -15.22 -9.05
CA PHE A 70 -25.52 -15.62 -10.41
C PHE A 70 -24.01 -15.80 -10.53
N LYS A 71 -23.62 -16.92 -11.17
CA LYS A 71 -22.26 -17.25 -11.55
C LYS A 71 -22.16 -17.39 -13.07
N SER A 72 -21.24 -16.68 -13.69
CA SER A 72 -20.98 -16.81 -15.13
C SER A 72 -20.37 -18.17 -15.52
N ALA A 73 -19.76 -18.89 -14.56
CA ALA A 73 -19.30 -20.27 -14.69
C ALA A 73 -19.17 -20.90 -13.29
N PRO A 74 -19.12 -22.25 -13.17
CA PRO A 74 -19.07 -22.93 -11.86
C PRO A 74 -17.85 -22.54 -11.01
N ASP A 75 -16.72 -22.22 -11.62
CA ASP A 75 -15.47 -21.79 -10.99
C ASP A 75 -15.35 -20.29 -10.81
N ARG A 76 -16.38 -19.53 -11.17
CA ARG A 76 -16.43 -18.07 -11.03
C ARG A 76 -17.22 -17.67 -9.80
N TRP A 77 -16.80 -16.56 -9.22
CA TRP A 77 -17.52 -15.97 -8.11
C TRP A 77 -18.81 -15.28 -8.58
N SER A 78 -19.87 -15.46 -7.82
CA SER A 78 -21.12 -14.67 -7.93
C SER A 78 -20.89 -13.24 -7.44
N VAL A 79 -21.88 -12.37 -7.66
CA VAL A 79 -21.89 -11.02 -7.07
C VAL A 79 -21.77 -11.11 -5.55
N ALA A 80 -22.51 -12.01 -4.90
CA ALA A 80 -22.45 -12.24 -3.46
C ALA A 80 -21.04 -12.59 -2.99
N GLU A 81 -20.38 -13.51 -3.67
CA GLU A 81 -19.03 -13.96 -3.29
C GLU A 81 -17.98 -12.86 -3.50
N VAL A 82 -18.12 -12.05 -4.54
CA VAL A 82 -17.22 -10.88 -4.75
C VAL A 82 -17.48 -9.83 -3.68
N ALA A 83 -18.73 -9.55 -3.34
CA ALA A 83 -19.08 -8.60 -2.29
C ALA A 83 -18.56 -9.04 -0.92
N GLU A 84 -18.68 -10.35 -0.60
CA GLU A 84 -18.08 -10.92 0.61
C GLU A 84 -16.57 -10.72 0.64
N HIS A 85 -15.88 -11.00 -0.45
CA HIS A 85 -14.43 -10.81 -0.56
C HIS A 85 -14.02 -9.36 -0.29
N ILE A 86 -14.72 -8.38 -0.87
CA ILE A 86 -14.49 -6.95 -0.60
C ILE A 86 -14.66 -6.67 0.90
N THR A 87 -15.75 -7.13 1.49
CA THR A 87 -16.08 -6.87 2.90
C THR A 87 -15.05 -7.48 3.85
N VAL A 88 -14.60 -8.70 3.58
CA VAL A 88 -13.54 -9.37 4.38
C VAL A 88 -12.22 -8.63 4.25
N ALA A 89 -11.88 -8.13 3.07
CA ALA A 89 -10.65 -7.38 2.84
C ALA A 89 -10.57 -6.11 3.69
N GLU A 90 -11.70 -5.42 3.94
CA GLU A 90 -11.74 -4.21 4.78
C GLU A 90 -11.10 -4.43 6.14
N SER A 91 -11.55 -5.44 6.87
CA SER A 91 -11.03 -5.73 8.20
C SER A 91 -9.66 -6.41 8.19
N THR A 92 -9.41 -7.27 7.20
CA THR A 92 -8.16 -8.06 7.12
C THR A 92 -6.97 -7.16 6.81
N ILE A 93 -7.07 -6.30 5.80
CA ILE A 93 -5.98 -5.39 5.42
C ILE A 93 -5.77 -4.34 6.51
N MET A 94 -6.83 -3.78 7.08
CA MET A 94 -6.67 -2.84 8.21
C MET A 94 -6.04 -3.48 9.44
N SER A 95 -6.38 -4.74 9.74
CA SER A 95 -5.72 -5.48 10.83
C SER A 95 -4.22 -5.70 10.53
N LEU A 96 -3.85 -5.95 9.27
CA LEU A 96 -2.45 -6.02 8.87
C LEU A 96 -1.74 -4.67 9.12
N VAL A 97 -2.34 -3.55 8.71
CA VAL A 97 -1.77 -2.22 8.94
C VAL A 97 -1.62 -1.94 10.43
N GLN A 98 -2.70 -1.99 11.19
CA GLN A 98 -2.73 -1.55 12.58
C GLN A 98 -1.97 -2.47 13.53
N LYS A 99 -2.01 -3.79 13.32
CA LYS A 99 -1.45 -4.77 14.26
C LYS A 99 -0.09 -5.31 13.86
N ARG A 100 0.17 -5.47 12.57
CA ARG A 100 1.42 -6.09 12.11
C ARG A 100 2.41 -5.05 11.61
N LEU A 101 1.96 -4.18 10.73
CA LEU A 101 2.83 -3.19 10.11
C LEU A 101 3.27 -2.14 11.14
N MET A 102 2.33 -1.56 11.90
CA MET A 102 2.66 -0.59 12.96
C MET A 102 3.46 -1.18 14.13
N SER A 103 3.49 -2.50 14.30
CA SER A 103 4.34 -3.17 15.30
C SER A 103 5.73 -3.55 14.76
N SER A 104 6.01 -3.35 13.47
CA SER A 104 7.33 -3.58 12.91
C SER A 104 8.27 -2.43 13.27
N PRO A 105 9.60 -2.63 13.25
CA PRO A 105 10.53 -1.50 13.40
C PRO A 105 10.35 -0.47 12.29
N ALA A 106 10.46 0.81 12.64
CA ALA A 106 10.53 1.87 11.65
C ALA A 106 11.80 1.72 10.79
N ALA A 107 11.69 1.97 9.50
CA ALA A 107 12.75 1.79 8.51
C ALA A 107 12.77 2.96 7.50
N PRO A 108 13.04 4.20 7.94
CA PRO A 108 12.98 5.39 7.08
C PRO A 108 13.88 5.32 5.85
N GLU A 109 14.94 4.51 5.89
CA GLU A 109 15.84 4.24 4.77
C GLU A 109 15.15 3.54 3.59
N LYS A 110 13.97 2.94 3.81
CA LYS A 110 13.19 2.28 2.75
C LYS A 110 12.26 3.22 1.98
N ARG A 111 12.06 4.47 2.43
CA ARG A 111 11.15 5.43 1.76
C ARG A 111 11.46 5.59 0.27
N GLU A 112 12.73 5.67 -0.11
CA GLU A 112 13.12 5.80 -1.52
C GLU A 112 12.74 4.57 -2.37
N GLN A 113 12.68 3.37 -1.77
CA GLN A 113 12.30 2.13 -2.47
C GLN A 113 10.81 2.10 -2.85
N VAL A 114 9.99 2.87 -2.17
CA VAL A 114 8.53 2.89 -2.35
C VAL A 114 8.04 4.18 -3.00
N LYS A 115 8.93 5.09 -3.33
CA LYS A 115 8.60 6.37 -3.97
C LYS A 115 7.86 6.17 -5.28
N GLY A 116 6.77 6.90 -5.47
CA GLY A 116 5.90 6.81 -6.66
C GLY A 116 4.93 5.61 -6.65
N LYS A 117 4.98 4.73 -5.65
CA LYS A 117 4.07 3.59 -5.58
C LYS A 117 2.63 3.98 -5.23
N ASP A 118 2.39 5.13 -4.61
CA ASP A 118 1.05 5.64 -4.32
C ASP A 118 0.20 5.67 -5.58
N GLN A 119 0.69 6.34 -6.62
CA GLN A 119 0.00 6.43 -7.91
C GLN A 119 -0.03 5.08 -8.64
N MET A 120 1.08 4.35 -8.64
CA MET A 120 1.18 3.03 -9.28
C MET A 120 0.15 2.04 -8.74
N ILE A 121 -0.11 2.03 -7.43
CA ILE A 121 -1.10 1.16 -6.79
C ILE A 121 -2.51 1.48 -7.31
N LEU A 122 -2.86 2.77 -7.34
CA LEU A 122 -4.17 3.23 -7.78
C LEU A 122 -4.44 2.95 -9.26
N GLU A 123 -3.39 2.92 -10.08
CA GLU A 123 -3.49 2.60 -11.51
C GLU A 123 -3.51 1.10 -11.77
N ARG A 124 -2.62 0.33 -11.11
CA ARG A 124 -2.41 -1.08 -11.44
C ARG A 124 -3.30 -2.04 -10.67
N MET A 125 -3.68 -1.70 -9.42
CA MET A 125 -4.51 -2.61 -8.63
C MET A 125 -5.90 -2.83 -9.23
N PRO A 126 -6.59 -1.81 -9.78
CA PRO A 126 -7.88 -2.00 -10.44
C PRO A 126 -7.79 -2.74 -11.79
N ASP A 127 -6.60 -2.81 -12.41
CA ASP A 127 -6.42 -3.51 -13.69
C ASP A 127 -6.71 -5.02 -13.54
N ARG A 128 -7.72 -5.49 -14.29
CA ARG A 128 -8.20 -6.88 -14.28
C ARG A 128 -7.72 -7.71 -15.47
N SER A 129 -6.80 -7.19 -16.27
CA SER A 129 -6.19 -7.94 -17.39
C SER A 129 -5.46 -9.21 -16.90
N HIS A 130 -4.94 -9.19 -15.67
CA HIS A 130 -4.32 -10.32 -15.01
C HIS A 130 -5.17 -10.81 -13.84
N LYS A 131 -5.52 -12.09 -13.86
CA LYS A 131 -6.26 -12.74 -12.77
C LYS A 131 -5.28 -13.22 -11.71
N ALA A 132 -5.58 -12.91 -10.44
CA ALA A 132 -4.88 -13.44 -9.28
C ALA A 132 -5.83 -14.29 -8.44
N GLN A 133 -5.30 -15.34 -7.82
CA GLN A 133 -6.06 -16.11 -6.84
C GLN A 133 -6.04 -15.37 -5.51
N ALA A 134 -7.21 -15.26 -4.89
CA ALA A 134 -7.31 -14.68 -3.55
C ALA A 134 -6.63 -15.60 -2.52
N PRO A 135 -5.86 -15.02 -1.57
CA PRO A 135 -5.41 -15.75 -0.39
C PRO A 135 -6.60 -16.40 0.32
N GLU A 136 -6.36 -17.54 0.96
CA GLU A 136 -7.42 -18.33 1.62
C GLU A 136 -8.23 -17.49 2.62
N ILE A 137 -7.56 -16.65 3.41
CA ILE A 137 -8.19 -15.77 4.41
C ILE A 137 -9.21 -14.79 3.82
N LEU A 138 -9.08 -14.47 2.53
CA LEU A 138 -9.97 -13.54 1.81
C LEU A 138 -11.00 -14.27 0.94
N ARG A 139 -11.00 -15.61 0.89
CA ARG A 139 -11.96 -16.35 0.09
C ARG A 139 -13.36 -16.24 0.67
N PRO A 140 -14.38 -16.11 -0.17
CA PRO A 140 -15.76 -16.13 0.28
C PRO A 140 -16.12 -17.51 0.82
N THR A 141 -16.85 -17.54 1.94
CA THR A 141 -17.28 -18.76 2.66
C THR A 141 -18.75 -18.72 3.05
N GLY A 142 -19.50 -17.69 2.63
CA GLY A 142 -20.90 -17.48 3.00
C GLY A 142 -21.03 -16.94 4.43
N ARG A 143 -20.20 -15.98 4.82
CA ARG A 143 -20.15 -15.41 6.20
C ARG A 143 -21.40 -14.65 6.58
N TRP A 144 -22.10 -14.08 5.62
CA TRP A 144 -23.34 -13.32 5.83
C TRP A 144 -24.49 -14.00 5.11
N ALA A 145 -25.56 -14.25 5.84
CA ALA A 145 -26.74 -14.94 5.33
C ALA A 145 -27.53 -14.08 4.32
N THR A 146 -27.45 -12.76 4.46
CA THR A 146 -28.21 -11.82 3.61
C THR A 146 -27.30 -10.70 3.06
N GLU A 147 -27.73 -10.10 1.94
CA GLU A 147 -27.11 -8.89 1.40
C GLU A 147 -27.13 -7.76 2.44
N VAL A 148 -28.22 -7.60 3.18
CA VAL A 148 -28.37 -6.56 4.21
C VAL A 148 -27.30 -6.68 5.28
N ASP A 149 -27.04 -7.90 5.79
CA ASP A 149 -26.04 -8.14 6.80
C ASP A 149 -24.63 -7.87 6.26
N LEU A 150 -24.36 -8.25 5.01
CA LEU A 150 -23.08 -8.01 4.35
C LEU A 150 -22.84 -6.49 4.17
N VAL A 151 -23.83 -5.77 3.65
CA VAL A 151 -23.75 -4.31 3.44
C VAL A 151 -23.56 -3.58 4.76
N LYS A 152 -24.26 -4.02 5.83
CA LYS A 152 -24.04 -3.49 7.17
C LYS A 152 -22.60 -3.68 7.64
N ALA A 153 -22.07 -4.90 7.55
CA ALA A 153 -20.70 -5.22 7.95
C ALA A 153 -19.65 -4.45 7.13
N PHE A 154 -19.87 -4.30 5.82
CA PHE A 154 -19.03 -3.47 4.98
C PHE A 154 -19.03 -2.01 5.42
N ASN A 155 -20.21 -1.41 5.62
CA ASN A 155 -20.33 -0.02 6.02
C ASN A 155 -19.69 0.25 7.38
N GLU A 156 -19.85 -0.64 8.34
CA GLU A 156 -19.21 -0.53 9.68
C GLU A 156 -17.70 -0.58 9.55
N SER A 157 -17.15 -1.55 8.80
CA SER A 157 -15.70 -1.66 8.59
C SER A 157 -15.14 -0.46 7.82
N ARG A 158 -15.81 -0.04 6.75
CA ARG A 158 -15.39 1.12 5.94
C ARG A 158 -15.41 2.41 6.75
N ALA A 159 -16.45 2.63 7.57
CA ALA A 159 -16.53 3.80 8.45
C ALA A 159 -15.40 3.82 9.48
N ALA A 160 -15.11 2.68 10.11
CA ALA A 160 -14.00 2.54 11.05
C ALA A 160 -12.64 2.81 10.40
N ASN A 161 -12.43 2.30 9.17
CA ASN A 161 -11.21 2.54 8.41
C ASN A 161 -11.03 4.01 8.04
N MET A 162 -12.11 4.68 7.63
CA MET A 162 -12.08 6.11 7.32
C MET A 162 -11.85 6.95 8.58
N GLU A 163 -12.41 6.56 9.73
CA GLU A 163 -12.15 7.22 11.01
C GLU A 163 -10.69 7.07 11.43
N TYR A 164 -10.11 5.88 11.28
CA TYR A 164 -8.68 5.68 11.50
C TYR A 164 -7.85 6.61 10.60
N ILE A 165 -8.12 6.68 9.30
CA ILE A 165 -7.42 7.59 8.38
C ILE A 165 -7.57 9.05 8.84
N ARG A 166 -8.74 9.45 9.34
CA ARG A 166 -9.02 10.82 9.78
C ARG A 166 -8.24 11.21 11.02
N THR A 167 -8.05 10.28 11.95
CA THR A 167 -7.59 10.60 13.32
C THR A 167 -6.22 10.07 13.68
N THR A 168 -5.68 9.08 12.94
CA THR A 168 -4.41 8.45 13.31
C THR A 168 -3.24 9.41 13.29
N ASN A 169 -2.34 9.23 14.27
CA ASN A 169 -1.01 9.84 14.32
C ASN A 169 0.08 8.77 14.13
N ASP A 170 -0.28 7.58 13.69
CA ASP A 170 0.68 6.51 13.43
C ASP A 170 1.65 6.91 12.31
N ASP A 171 2.88 6.44 12.44
CA ASP A 171 3.93 6.62 11.45
C ASP A 171 3.75 5.65 10.28
N LEU A 172 2.79 5.98 9.40
CA LEU A 172 2.44 5.13 8.26
C LEU A 172 3.49 5.12 7.15
N ARG A 173 4.45 6.06 7.17
CA ARG A 173 5.44 6.20 6.09
C ARG A 173 6.76 5.50 6.37
N ASP A 174 7.04 5.10 7.60
CA ASP A 174 8.28 4.43 7.99
C ASP A 174 8.13 2.96 8.38
N HIS A 175 6.92 2.44 8.31
CA HIS A 175 6.66 1.02 8.55
C HIS A 175 6.27 0.33 7.25
N PHE A 176 6.90 -0.82 6.97
CA PHE A 176 6.80 -1.49 5.65
C PHE A 176 6.40 -2.95 5.80
N PHE A 177 5.62 -3.42 4.84
CA PHE A 177 5.31 -4.83 4.68
C PHE A 177 5.22 -5.19 3.20
N ASP A 178 5.76 -6.37 2.83
CA ASP A 178 5.82 -6.79 1.44
C ASP A 178 4.47 -7.27 0.93
N HIS A 179 4.02 -6.69 -0.18
CA HIS A 179 2.89 -7.20 -0.93
C HIS A 179 3.39 -8.16 -2.02
N PRO A 180 2.73 -9.34 -2.25
CA PRO A 180 3.21 -10.36 -3.18
C PRO A 180 3.45 -9.88 -4.61
N VAL A 181 2.71 -8.85 -5.06
CA VAL A 181 2.80 -8.30 -6.42
C VAL A 181 3.61 -7.01 -6.47
N PHE A 182 3.43 -6.13 -5.48
CA PHE A 182 4.01 -4.78 -5.49
C PHE A 182 5.32 -4.68 -4.71
N GLY A 183 5.76 -5.77 -4.05
CA GLY A 183 6.92 -5.74 -3.15
C GLY A 183 6.67 -4.88 -1.91
N PRO A 184 7.70 -4.25 -1.33
CA PRO A 184 7.55 -3.45 -0.12
C PRO A 184 6.58 -2.28 -0.35
N LEU A 185 5.64 -2.10 0.57
CA LEU A 185 4.70 -0.99 0.65
C LEU A 185 4.74 -0.41 2.06
N ASP A 186 4.64 0.91 2.18
CA ASP A 186 4.45 1.57 3.47
C ASP A 186 2.98 1.49 3.93
N GLY A 187 2.71 1.92 5.17
CA GLY A 187 1.37 1.86 5.75
C GLY A 187 0.34 2.69 4.98
N TYR A 188 0.71 3.86 4.47
CA TYR A 188 -0.18 4.67 3.66
C TYR A 188 -0.50 3.99 2.32
N GLN A 189 0.49 3.37 1.71
CA GLN A 189 0.32 2.61 0.47
C GLN A 189 -0.59 1.40 0.65
N TRP A 190 -0.56 0.75 1.82
CA TRP A 190 -1.51 -0.30 2.17
C TRP A 190 -2.95 0.23 2.32
N LEU A 191 -3.15 1.45 2.82
CA LEU A 191 -4.47 2.11 2.82
C LEU A 191 -4.96 2.36 1.39
N LEU A 192 -4.11 2.94 0.54
CA LEU A 192 -4.45 3.15 -0.88
C LEU A 192 -4.76 1.83 -1.59
N LEU A 193 -3.98 0.79 -1.31
CA LEU A 193 -4.20 -0.56 -1.85
C LEU A 193 -5.57 -1.10 -1.44
N LEU A 194 -6.01 -0.91 -0.20
CA LEU A 194 -7.33 -1.35 0.26
C LEU A 194 -8.46 -0.70 -0.55
N SER A 195 -8.38 0.61 -0.79
CA SER A 195 -9.38 1.30 -1.61
C SER A 195 -9.33 0.84 -3.07
N ALA A 196 -8.15 0.70 -3.65
CA ALA A 196 -7.96 0.23 -5.03
C ALA A 196 -8.38 -1.25 -5.21
N HIS A 197 -8.22 -2.08 -4.17
CA HIS A 197 -8.73 -3.45 -4.12
C HIS A 197 -10.26 -3.49 -4.21
N SER A 198 -10.95 -2.60 -3.48
CA SER A 198 -12.40 -2.47 -3.60
C SER A 198 -12.80 -2.05 -5.02
N ALA A 199 -12.09 -1.11 -5.65
CA ALA A 199 -12.34 -0.71 -7.04
C ALA A 199 -12.14 -1.89 -8.02
N ARG A 200 -11.07 -2.68 -7.85
CA ARG A 200 -10.81 -3.88 -8.66
C ARG A 200 -11.97 -4.86 -8.62
N HIS A 201 -12.47 -5.13 -7.44
CA HIS A 201 -13.53 -6.13 -7.26
C HIS A 201 -14.93 -5.57 -7.55
N THR A 202 -15.14 -4.27 -7.43
CA THR A 202 -16.34 -3.60 -7.99
C THR A 202 -16.39 -3.77 -9.52
N ALA A 203 -15.26 -3.60 -10.21
CA ALA A 203 -15.18 -3.89 -11.64
C ALA A 203 -15.48 -5.37 -11.95
N GLN A 204 -15.08 -6.31 -11.07
CA GLN A 204 -15.43 -7.72 -11.20
C GLN A 204 -16.94 -7.96 -11.08
N ILE A 205 -17.63 -7.25 -10.19
CA ILE A 205 -19.10 -7.31 -10.11
C ILE A 205 -19.71 -6.86 -11.44
N GLU A 206 -19.22 -5.77 -12.02
CA GLU A 206 -19.72 -5.28 -13.31
C GLU A 206 -19.43 -6.27 -14.45
N GLU A 207 -18.29 -7.00 -14.42
CA GLU A 207 -18.05 -8.10 -15.37
C GLU A 207 -19.08 -9.24 -15.23
N VAL A 208 -19.45 -9.61 -14.00
CA VAL A 208 -20.50 -10.63 -13.76
C VAL A 208 -21.84 -10.16 -14.28
N LYS A 209 -22.20 -8.90 -14.06
CA LYS A 209 -23.46 -8.29 -14.51
C LYS A 209 -23.52 -8.12 -16.04
N ALA A 210 -22.35 -8.02 -16.70
CA ALA A 210 -22.25 -7.91 -18.15
C ALA A 210 -22.35 -9.28 -18.88
N ASP A 211 -22.42 -10.39 -18.14
CA ASP A 211 -22.57 -11.72 -18.75
C ASP A 211 -23.89 -11.81 -19.52
N PRO A 212 -23.91 -12.32 -20.77
CA PRO A 212 -25.13 -12.48 -21.57
C PRO A 212 -26.26 -13.27 -20.88
N ASN A 213 -25.90 -14.17 -19.95
CA ASN A 213 -26.82 -15.00 -19.19
C ASN A 213 -27.20 -14.40 -17.83
N PHE A 214 -26.71 -13.19 -17.52
CA PHE A 214 -27.07 -12.53 -16.26
C PHE A 214 -28.59 -12.35 -16.17
N PRO A 215 -29.24 -12.77 -15.09
CA PRO A 215 -30.71 -12.67 -14.95
C PRO A 215 -31.17 -11.22 -15.13
N LYS A 216 -32.27 -11.06 -15.90
CA LYS A 216 -32.82 -9.73 -16.13
C LYS A 216 -33.76 -9.27 -15.01
N ASP A 217 -34.24 -10.24 -14.19
CA ASP A 217 -35.10 -10.03 -13.02
C ASP A 217 -34.87 -11.12 -11.96
#